data_991b9d46db9a50c635c322f38954a7e8
#
_entry.id   991b9d46db9a50c635c322f38954a7e8
#
_cell.length_a   1.000
_cell.length_b   1.000
_cell.length_c   1.000
_cell.angle_alpha   90.00
_cell.angle_beta   90.00
_cell.angle_gamma   90.00
#
_symmetry.space_group_name_H-M   'P 1'
#
loop_
_entity.id
_entity.type
_entity.pdbx_description
1 polymer ?
#
loop_
_entity_poly.entity_id
_entity_poly.type
_entity_poly.pdbx_seq_one_letter_code
_entity_poly.pdbx_strand_id
1 'polypeptide(L)'
;MANHVSSYISFSDISEEAENWLDKLMPDYNTAVYEVLGKIYDKTEAEMDNWEWWNENVGSKWITFEDVSCDGVSTISAWSPPTLFYENLYKKLSSLNSPDLKMWVSYDDEMPNFVGV
;
A
#
# COMPACT_ATOMS: atom_id res chain seq x y z
N MET A 1 6.62 -20.95 8.71
CA MET A 1 5.98 -20.52 7.48
C MET A 1 5.26 -19.18 7.71
N ALA A 2 5.51 -18.20 6.88
CA ALA A 2 4.89 -16.91 7.03
C ALA A 2 3.41 -16.97 6.65
N ASN A 3 2.57 -16.32 7.43
CA ASN A 3 1.17 -16.15 7.12
C ASN A 3 1.03 -14.93 6.20
N HIS A 4 0.35 -15.09 5.07
CA HIS A 4 0.18 -14.03 4.07
C HIS A 4 -1.19 -13.38 4.20
N VAL A 5 -1.22 -12.07 4.12
CA VAL A 5 -2.45 -11.28 4.12
C VAL A 5 -2.57 -10.59 2.77
N SER A 6 -3.63 -10.91 2.03
CA SER A 6 -3.92 -10.25 0.75
C SER A 6 -4.84 -9.07 1.01
N SER A 7 -4.49 -7.90 0.50
CA SER A 7 -5.29 -6.68 0.65
C SER A 7 -5.67 -6.11 -0.70
N TYR A 8 -6.87 -5.56 -0.78
CA TYR A 8 -7.31 -4.79 -1.94
C TYR A 8 -7.81 -3.43 -1.48
N ILE A 9 -7.26 -2.38 -2.06
CA ILE A 9 -7.58 -0.99 -1.72
C ILE A 9 -8.26 -0.35 -2.91
N SER A 10 -9.44 0.22 -2.71
CA SER A 10 -10.17 0.94 -3.76
C SER A 10 -10.47 2.36 -3.32
N PHE A 11 -10.77 3.22 -4.28
CA PHE A 11 -10.91 4.66 -4.05
C PHE A 11 -12.15 5.22 -4.71
N SER A 12 -12.67 6.33 -4.15
CA SER A 12 -13.64 7.19 -4.83
C SER A 12 -13.34 8.65 -4.49
N ASP A 13 -13.89 9.55 -5.29
CA ASP A 13 -13.66 11.00 -5.16
C ASP A 13 -12.17 11.34 -5.22
N ILE A 14 -11.45 10.61 -6.07
CA ILE A 14 -10.02 10.78 -6.29
C ILE A 14 -9.80 11.77 -7.44
N SER A 15 -8.83 12.66 -7.29
CA SER A 15 -8.50 13.64 -8.32
C SER A 15 -7.78 13.01 -9.51
N GLU A 16 -7.83 13.70 -10.65
CA GLU A 16 -7.08 13.29 -11.84
C GLU A 16 -5.58 13.23 -11.56
N GLU A 17 -5.06 14.17 -10.78
CA GLU A 17 -3.64 14.19 -10.39
C GLU A 17 -3.26 12.93 -9.63
N ALA A 18 -4.08 12.54 -8.65
CA ALA A 18 -3.84 11.32 -7.86
C ALA A 18 -3.99 10.06 -8.70
N GLU A 19 -4.98 10.02 -9.61
CA GLU A 19 -5.15 8.90 -10.53
C GLU A 19 -3.92 8.71 -11.42
N ASN A 20 -3.43 9.79 -12.00
CA ASN A 20 -2.24 9.76 -12.85
C ASN A 20 -1.00 9.32 -12.05
N TRP A 21 -0.89 9.79 -10.83
CA TRP A 21 0.22 9.39 -9.95
C TRP A 21 0.18 7.89 -9.66
N LEU A 22 -1.00 7.33 -9.36
CA LEU A 22 -1.17 5.91 -9.12
C LEU A 22 -0.81 5.07 -10.36
N ASP A 23 -1.25 5.50 -11.52
CA ASP A 23 -1.00 4.78 -12.77
C ASP A 23 0.49 4.71 -13.13
N LYS A 24 1.28 5.65 -12.62
CA LYS A 24 2.73 5.70 -12.86
C LYS A 24 3.56 5.11 -11.71
N LEU A 25 2.92 4.76 -10.61
CA LEU A 25 3.61 4.33 -9.40
C LEU A 25 4.36 3.00 -9.59
N MET A 26 3.72 2.06 -10.29
CA MET A 26 4.30 0.75 -10.57
C MET A 26 4.18 0.46 -12.07
N PRO A 27 5.16 0.91 -12.89
CA PRO A 27 5.05 0.80 -14.36
C PRO A 27 5.05 -0.63 -14.87
N ASP A 28 5.67 -1.58 -14.16
CA ASP A 28 5.65 -2.99 -14.56
C ASP A 28 5.87 -3.91 -13.36
N TYR A 29 5.77 -5.23 -13.59
CA TYR A 29 5.92 -6.25 -12.55
C TYR A 29 7.30 -6.29 -11.91
N ASN A 30 8.31 -5.76 -12.59
CA ASN A 30 9.68 -5.77 -12.09
C ASN A 30 10.03 -4.54 -11.26
N THR A 31 9.06 -3.64 -11.07
CA THR A 31 9.25 -2.46 -10.24
C THR A 31 9.53 -2.91 -8.80
N ALA A 32 10.66 -2.51 -8.26
CA ALA A 32 11.06 -2.90 -6.92
C ALA A 32 10.13 -2.31 -5.86
N VAL A 33 9.88 -3.06 -4.79
CA VAL A 33 9.02 -2.61 -3.69
C VAL A 33 9.48 -1.26 -3.13
N TYR A 34 10.78 -1.08 -2.97
CA TYR A 34 11.32 0.18 -2.44
C TYR A 34 11.16 1.37 -3.41
N GLU A 35 11.01 1.11 -4.70
CA GLU A 35 10.69 2.18 -5.64
C GLU A 35 9.27 2.69 -5.41
N VAL A 36 8.34 1.77 -5.20
CA VAL A 36 6.94 2.11 -4.91
C VAL A 36 6.84 2.81 -3.56
N LEU A 37 7.40 2.21 -2.52
CA LEU A 37 7.36 2.76 -1.17
C LEU A 37 8.07 4.12 -1.08
N GLY A 38 9.18 4.28 -1.79
CA GLY A 38 9.93 5.53 -1.80
C GLY A 38 9.11 6.70 -2.33
N LYS A 39 8.25 6.45 -3.31
CA LYS A 39 7.36 7.47 -3.86
C LYS A 39 6.22 7.80 -2.92
N ILE A 40 5.75 6.83 -2.13
CA ILE A 40 4.67 7.03 -1.17
C ILE A 40 5.17 7.76 0.08
N TYR A 41 6.33 7.36 0.60
CA TYR A 41 6.86 7.87 1.86
C TYR A 41 7.88 9.00 1.70
N ASP A 42 8.32 9.29 0.47
CA ASP A 42 9.38 10.26 0.18
C ASP A 42 10.68 9.92 0.92
N LYS A 43 11.06 8.64 0.87
CA LYS A 43 12.25 8.09 1.53
C LYS A 43 13.10 7.31 0.55
N THR A 44 14.38 7.16 0.88
CA THR A 44 15.28 6.30 0.12
C THR A 44 15.19 4.87 0.64
N GLU A 45 15.64 3.91 -0.16
CA GLU A 45 15.70 2.52 0.26
C GLU A 45 16.52 2.35 1.55
N ALA A 46 17.66 3.05 1.65
CA ALA A 46 18.51 2.97 2.84
C ALA A 46 17.78 3.42 4.11
N GLU A 47 16.90 4.42 4.00
CA GLU A 47 16.11 4.91 5.12
C GLU A 47 15.02 3.93 5.53
N MET A 48 14.50 3.16 4.58
CA MET A 48 13.39 2.23 4.81
C MET A 48 13.84 0.79 5.10
N ASP A 49 15.10 0.44 4.82
CA ASP A 49 15.58 -0.93 4.90
C ASP A 49 15.99 -1.35 6.31
N ASN A 50 15.02 -1.29 7.24
CA ASN A 50 15.18 -1.83 8.59
C ASN A 50 13.81 -2.16 9.19
N TRP A 51 13.76 -3.17 10.07
CA TRP A 51 12.50 -3.67 10.59
C TRP A 51 11.78 -2.65 11.50
N GLU A 52 12.51 -1.77 12.18
CA GLU A 52 11.90 -0.73 12.99
C GLU A 52 11.07 0.23 12.12
N TRP A 53 11.66 0.65 11.00
CA TRP A 53 10.97 1.53 10.07
C TRP A 53 9.69 0.87 9.55
N TRP A 54 9.76 -0.41 9.16
CA TRP A 54 8.61 -1.16 8.67
C TRP A 54 7.53 -1.27 9.74
N ASN A 55 7.93 -1.57 10.97
CA ASN A 55 7.00 -1.71 12.09
C ASN A 55 6.29 -0.40 12.41
N GLU A 56 6.99 0.72 12.33
CA GLU A 56 6.46 2.04 12.66
C GLU A 56 5.69 2.71 11.52
N ASN A 57 5.96 2.33 10.27
CA ASN A 57 5.42 3.04 9.10
C ASN A 57 4.55 2.19 8.18
N VAL A 58 4.67 0.89 8.20
CA VAL A 58 3.90 -0.02 7.36
C VAL A 58 2.94 -0.87 8.19
N GLY A 59 3.39 -1.35 9.32
CA GLY A 59 2.59 -2.18 10.22
C GLY A 59 2.63 -3.66 9.85
N SER A 60 3.60 -4.07 9.03
CA SER A 60 3.79 -5.44 8.60
C SER A 60 5.27 -5.71 8.44
N LYS A 61 5.65 -7.00 8.47
CA LYS A 61 7.05 -7.41 8.34
C LYS A 61 7.60 -7.13 6.93
N TRP A 62 6.78 -7.34 5.91
CA TRP A 62 7.08 -7.00 4.52
C TRP A 62 5.77 -6.85 3.74
N ILE A 63 5.86 -6.21 2.59
CA ILE A 63 4.74 -6.04 1.68
C ILE A 63 5.25 -6.21 0.25
N THR A 64 4.42 -6.78 -0.62
CA THR A 64 4.67 -6.79 -2.06
C THR A 64 3.45 -6.25 -2.77
N PHE A 65 3.65 -5.63 -3.92
CA PHE A 65 2.58 -5.06 -4.73
C PHE A 65 2.29 -5.97 -5.90
N GLU A 66 1.04 -6.40 -6.04
CA GLU A 66 0.61 -7.22 -7.16
C GLU A 66 0.06 -6.37 -8.31
N ASP A 67 -0.65 -5.30 -7.96
CA ASP A 67 -1.24 -4.39 -8.95
C ASP A 67 -1.39 -3.01 -8.32
N VAL A 68 -1.05 -1.98 -9.08
CA VAL A 68 -1.20 -0.58 -8.64
C VAL A 68 -1.70 0.22 -9.83
N SER A 69 -2.89 0.76 -9.70
CA SER A 69 -3.50 1.61 -10.72
C SER A 69 -4.52 2.55 -10.09
N CYS A 70 -5.10 3.42 -10.88
CA CYS A 70 -6.18 4.29 -10.40
C CYS A 70 -7.43 3.51 -9.98
N ASP A 71 -7.56 2.26 -10.46
CA ASP A 71 -8.69 1.38 -10.10
C ASP A 71 -8.52 0.74 -8.73
N GLY A 72 -7.30 0.59 -8.27
CA GLY A 72 -7.04 -0.01 -6.97
C GLY A 72 -5.62 -0.46 -6.78
N VAL A 73 -5.30 -0.85 -5.56
CA VAL A 73 -3.99 -1.34 -5.17
C VAL A 73 -4.14 -2.70 -4.50
N SER A 74 -3.48 -3.72 -5.07
CA SER A 74 -3.48 -5.08 -4.51
C SER A 74 -2.13 -5.38 -3.92
N THR A 75 -2.10 -5.82 -2.67
CA THR A 75 -0.86 -6.11 -1.95
C THR A 75 -0.93 -7.47 -1.26
N ILE A 76 0.25 -8.03 -0.99
CA ILE A 76 0.40 -9.18 -0.09
C ILE A 76 1.39 -8.74 1.00
N SER A 77 1.04 -8.99 2.25
CA SER A 77 1.88 -8.64 3.39
C SER A 77 2.06 -9.83 4.32
N ALA A 78 3.08 -9.78 5.17
CA ALA A 78 3.40 -10.88 6.08
C ALA A 78 2.79 -10.64 7.46
N TRP A 79 2.11 -11.67 7.97
CA TRP A 79 1.58 -11.80 9.34
C TRP A 79 0.39 -10.92 9.68
N SER A 80 0.37 -9.68 9.22
CA SER A 80 -0.70 -8.73 9.56
C SER A 80 -1.03 -7.84 8.38
N PRO A 81 -2.26 -7.29 8.33
CA PRO A 81 -2.57 -6.28 7.32
C PRO A 81 -1.73 -5.03 7.58
N PRO A 82 -1.20 -4.42 6.51
CA PRO A 82 -0.30 -3.26 6.67
C PRO A 82 -1.10 -1.98 6.91
N THR A 83 -1.71 -1.87 8.09
CA THR A 83 -2.65 -0.78 8.41
C THR A 83 -2.02 0.61 8.35
N LEU A 84 -0.76 0.73 8.76
CA LEU A 84 -0.06 2.01 8.70
C LEU A 84 0.27 2.40 7.26
N PHE A 85 0.51 1.41 6.39
CA PHE A 85 0.66 1.64 4.96
C PHE A 85 -0.62 2.23 4.37
N TYR A 86 -1.79 1.70 4.74
CA TYR A 86 -3.07 2.23 4.26
C TYR A 86 -3.21 3.71 4.63
N GLU A 87 -2.89 4.06 5.86
CA GLU A 87 -2.96 5.46 6.33
C GLU A 87 -2.02 6.37 5.55
N ASN A 88 -0.79 5.92 5.32
CA ASN A 88 0.20 6.72 4.61
C ASN A 88 -0.14 6.87 3.13
N LEU A 89 -0.68 5.83 2.51
CA LEU A 89 -1.16 5.92 1.14
C LEU A 89 -2.31 6.92 1.04
N TYR A 90 -3.25 6.87 1.98
CA TYR A 90 -4.36 7.82 2.03
C TYR A 90 -3.87 9.27 2.14
N LYS A 91 -2.92 9.51 3.04
CA LYS A 91 -2.35 10.86 3.22
C LYS A 91 -1.67 11.35 1.94
N LYS A 92 -0.92 10.48 1.28
CA LYS A 92 -0.23 10.84 0.03
C LYS A 92 -1.23 11.22 -1.05
N LEU A 93 -2.24 10.40 -1.26
CA LEU A 93 -3.26 10.65 -2.28
C LEU A 93 -4.07 11.90 -1.97
N SER A 94 -4.42 12.12 -0.70
CA SER A 94 -5.15 13.31 -0.28
C SER A 94 -4.36 14.59 -0.58
N SER A 95 -3.03 14.53 -0.48
CA SER A 95 -2.16 15.66 -0.77
C SER A 95 -2.09 16.01 -2.25
N LEU A 96 -2.59 15.12 -3.12
CA LEU A 96 -2.59 15.29 -4.57
C LEU A 96 -3.94 15.80 -5.08
N ASN A 97 -4.43 16.88 -4.49
CA ASN A 97 -5.71 17.50 -4.85
C ASN A 97 -6.93 16.59 -4.69
N SER A 98 -6.90 15.72 -3.68
CA SER A 98 -8.00 14.81 -3.38
C SER A 98 -8.51 15.03 -1.95
N PRO A 99 -9.03 16.22 -1.61
CA PRO A 99 -9.45 16.50 -0.24
C PRO A 99 -10.65 15.69 0.21
N ASP A 100 -11.46 15.20 -0.73
CA ASP A 100 -12.67 14.41 -0.44
C ASP A 100 -12.47 12.92 -0.69
N LEU A 101 -11.23 12.48 -0.84
CA LEU A 101 -10.88 11.09 -1.11
C LEU A 101 -11.50 10.13 -0.09
N LYS A 102 -12.12 9.08 -0.61
CA LYS A 102 -12.59 7.95 0.19
C LYS A 102 -11.82 6.71 -0.22
N MET A 103 -11.44 5.91 0.76
CA MET A 103 -10.66 4.71 0.53
C MET A 103 -11.28 3.54 1.28
N TRP A 104 -11.43 2.41 0.59
CA TRP A 104 -11.92 1.18 1.17
C TRP A 104 -10.83 0.12 1.09
N VAL A 105 -10.69 -0.64 2.16
CA VAL A 105 -9.72 -1.72 2.21
C VAL A 105 -10.44 -3.01 2.61
N SER A 106 -10.20 -4.08 1.84
CA SER A 106 -10.60 -5.41 2.23
C SER A 106 -9.35 -6.28 2.27
N TYR A 107 -9.30 -7.24 3.19
CA TYR A 107 -8.15 -8.14 3.29
C TYR A 107 -8.57 -9.52 3.76
N ASP A 108 -7.80 -10.53 3.33
CA ASP A 108 -7.97 -11.92 3.73
C ASP A 108 -6.64 -12.46 4.24
N ASP A 109 -6.71 -13.18 5.35
CA ASP A 109 -5.57 -13.87 5.94
C ASP A 109 -5.60 -15.33 5.50
N GLU A 110 -4.44 -15.94 5.25
CA GLU A 110 -4.35 -17.36 4.88
C GLU A 110 -4.82 -18.30 5.98
N MET A 111 -4.83 -17.87 7.22
CA MET A 111 -5.32 -18.68 8.33
C MET A 111 -6.83 -18.88 8.16
N PRO A 112 -7.32 -20.15 8.09
CA PRO A 112 -8.71 -20.39 7.74
C PRO A 112 -9.75 -19.80 8.68
N ASN A 113 -9.40 -19.52 9.91
CA ASN A 113 -10.31 -18.99 10.91
C ASN A 113 -10.04 -17.51 11.26
N PHE A 114 -9.34 -16.81 10.38
CA PHE A 114 -9.04 -15.40 10.58
C PHE A 114 -9.35 -14.63 9.29
N VAL A 115 -10.44 -13.88 9.32
CA VAL A 115 -10.87 -13.10 8.16
C VAL A 115 -10.97 -11.65 8.57
N GLY A 116 -10.29 -10.78 7.81
CA GLY A 116 -10.34 -9.33 7.98
C GLY A 116 -11.38 -8.72 7.05
N VAL A 117 -12.07 -7.74 7.51
CA VAL A 117 -13.08 -7.02 6.73
C VAL A 117 -12.83 -5.53 6.78
#